data_03f0250aa02138148f8c1224966915f6
#
_entry.id   03f0250aa02138148f8c1224966915f6
#
_cell.length_a   1.000
_cell.length_b   1.000
_cell.length_c   1.000
_cell.angle_alpha   90.00
_cell.angle_beta   90.00
_cell.angle_gamma   90.00
#
_symmetry.space_group_name_H-M   'P 1'
#
loop_
_entity.id
_entity.type
_entity.pdbx_description
1 polymer ?
#
loop_
_entity_poly.entity_id
_entity_poly.type
_entity_poly.pdbx_seq_one_letter_code
_entity_poly.pdbx_strand_id
1 'polypeptide(L)'
;MRQRVVQWTGIPVCVGIGPTKTLAKLANHVAKKHPRSQGVFNFNALTDLQKEKLLTQLPASEVWGVGRKLTKRLAEYKVHTVQDLKIAHTPTLRADFGVVIEKTQRELQEISCVDLQEVTPDKQQIISSRSFGNMVTALPVLKDALSTFVANACAKLRAQNSQAAVIQVFLHTNRFRKDLPQYSPSLAVPLPCPTNDSLVIYRWVDALCERMYKPEYQYKKAGIMLSEISPVSYHQGDLLEEPLPAQGTLMQTLDALNKRYGRGAVKVSTQGAYSEWQMRQERRSPHYTTDWAEVPVV
;
A
#
# COMPACT_ATOMS: atom_id res chain seq x y z
N MET A 1 2.61 20.24 -19.50
CA MET A 1 2.92 19.20 -18.52
C MET A 1 2.93 17.80 -19.14
N ARG A 2 1.81 17.26 -19.70
CA ARG A 2 1.72 15.90 -20.28
C ARG A 2 2.82 15.59 -21.31
N GLN A 3 2.97 16.45 -22.34
CA GLN A 3 4.00 16.28 -23.39
C GLN A 3 5.41 16.20 -22.79
N ARG A 4 5.74 17.05 -21.81
CA ARG A 4 7.04 17.06 -21.15
C ARG A 4 7.33 15.76 -20.39
N VAL A 5 6.33 15.22 -19.67
CA VAL A 5 6.47 13.93 -18.99
C VAL A 5 6.70 12.80 -19.98
N VAL A 6 5.90 12.73 -21.05
CA VAL A 6 6.08 11.73 -22.12
C VAL A 6 7.45 11.85 -22.78
N GLN A 7 7.89 13.08 -23.08
CA GLN A 7 9.19 13.35 -23.69
C GLN A 7 10.35 12.86 -22.80
N TRP A 8 10.27 13.14 -21.48
CA TRP A 8 11.38 12.82 -20.57
C TRP A 8 11.42 11.38 -20.09
N THR A 9 10.28 10.72 -20.00
CA THR A 9 10.18 9.38 -19.36
C THR A 9 9.68 8.29 -20.31
N GLY A 10 9.18 8.64 -21.50
CA GLY A 10 8.51 7.69 -22.40
C GLY A 10 7.17 7.17 -21.86
N ILE A 11 6.74 7.59 -20.67
CA ILE A 11 5.56 7.06 -20.00
C ILE A 11 4.31 7.87 -20.41
N PRO A 12 3.30 7.25 -21.05
CA PRO A 12 2.07 7.93 -21.38
C PRO A 12 1.26 8.25 -20.12
N VAL A 13 0.95 9.54 -19.93
CA VAL A 13 0.16 10.04 -18.79
C VAL A 13 -1.07 10.79 -19.26
N CYS A 14 -2.09 10.89 -18.42
CA CYS A 14 -3.26 11.73 -18.61
C CYS A 14 -3.35 12.77 -17.48
N VAL A 15 -3.95 13.91 -17.76
CA VAL A 15 -4.13 15.02 -16.81
C VAL A 15 -5.62 15.34 -16.69
N GLY A 16 -6.16 15.25 -15.47
CA GLY A 16 -7.50 15.70 -15.13
C GLY A 16 -7.43 16.93 -14.24
N ILE A 17 -8.21 17.94 -14.55
CA ILE A 17 -8.33 19.20 -13.80
C ILE A 17 -9.76 19.33 -13.29
N GLY A 18 -9.93 19.66 -12.02
CA GLY A 18 -11.23 19.84 -11.38
C GLY A 18 -11.11 20.60 -10.05
N PRO A 19 -12.21 21.15 -9.54
CA PRO A 19 -12.21 21.98 -8.33
C PRO A 19 -11.99 21.18 -7.04
N THR A 20 -12.23 19.86 -7.09
CA THR A 20 -12.01 18.95 -5.97
C THR A 20 -11.17 17.73 -6.39
N LYS A 21 -10.58 17.02 -5.43
CA LYS A 21 -9.79 15.82 -5.73
C LYS A 21 -10.61 14.74 -6.43
N THR A 22 -11.88 14.54 -6.02
CA THR A 22 -12.78 13.57 -6.65
C THR A 22 -13.11 13.96 -8.09
N LEU A 23 -13.43 15.22 -8.36
CA LEU A 23 -13.71 15.70 -9.71
C LEU A 23 -12.44 15.72 -10.60
N ALA A 24 -11.28 16.07 -10.06
CA ALA A 24 -10.02 15.99 -10.79
C ALA A 24 -9.68 14.53 -11.17
N LYS A 25 -9.92 13.57 -10.27
CA LYS A 25 -9.75 12.15 -10.54
C LYS A 25 -10.72 11.63 -11.60
N LEU A 26 -11.99 12.08 -11.55
CA LEU A 26 -13.00 11.76 -12.55
C LEU A 26 -12.64 12.38 -13.92
N ALA A 27 -12.18 13.63 -13.94
CA ALA A 27 -11.66 14.29 -15.14
C ALA A 27 -10.49 13.52 -15.77
N ASN A 28 -9.59 12.98 -14.94
CA ASN A 28 -8.50 12.12 -15.41
C ASN A 28 -9.01 10.82 -16.04
N HIS A 29 -10.07 10.20 -15.46
CA HIS A 29 -10.72 9.03 -16.04
C HIS A 29 -11.29 9.36 -17.44
N VAL A 30 -11.98 10.49 -17.58
CA VAL A 30 -12.49 10.98 -18.88
C VAL A 30 -11.35 11.22 -19.87
N ALA A 31 -10.27 11.90 -19.42
CA ALA A 31 -9.10 12.16 -20.25
C ALA A 31 -8.46 10.88 -20.80
N LYS A 32 -8.50 9.79 -20.02
CA LYS A 32 -7.96 8.49 -20.42
C LYS A 32 -8.85 7.74 -21.41
N LYS A 33 -10.17 7.84 -21.27
CA LYS A 33 -11.13 7.04 -22.06
C LYS A 33 -11.62 7.74 -23.33
N HIS A 34 -11.62 9.05 -23.37
CA HIS A 34 -12.10 9.80 -24.53
C HIS A 34 -10.95 10.26 -25.44
N PRO A 35 -10.82 9.70 -26.66
CA PRO A 35 -9.72 10.06 -27.59
C PRO A 35 -9.67 11.54 -27.93
N ARG A 36 -10.83 12.20 -28.02
CA ARG A 36 -10.94 13.66 -28.31
C ARG A 36 -10.29 14.55 -27.24
N SER A 37 -10.10 14.05 -26.02
CA SER A 37 -9.43 14.80 -24.94
C SER A 37 -7.92 14.92 -25.14
N GLN A 38 -7.34 14.13 -26.03
CA GLN A 38 -5.88 14.05 -26.23
C GLN A 38 -5.11 13.83 -24.91
N GLY A 39 -5.75 13.15 -23.92
CA GLY A 39 -5.20 12.86 -22.61
C GLY A 39 -5.17 14.02 -21.61
N VAL A 40 -5.89 15.11 -21.89
CA VAL A 40 -6.08 16.23 -20.95
C VAL A 40 -7.58 16.59 -20.90
N PHE A 41 -8.14 16.67 -19.70
CA PHE A 41 -9.53 17.06 -19.52
C PHE A 41 -9.67 18.05 -18.37
N ASN A 42 -10.28 19.22 -18.68
CA ASN A 42 -10.54 20.27 -17.70
C ASN A 42 -12.02 20.33 -17.39
N PHE A 43 -12.41 19.84 -16.22
CA PHE A 43 -13.80 19.86 -15.74
C PHE A 43 -14.30 21.31 -15.52
N ASN A 44 -13.42 22.26 -15.15
CA ASN A 44 -13.78 23.64 -14.91
C ASN A 44 -14.15 24.40 -16.19
N ALA A 45 -13.76 23.88 -17.35
CA ALA A 45 -14.10 24.52 -18.63
C ALA A 45 -15.51 24.16 -19.13
N LEU A 46 -16.22 23.27 -18.44
CA LEU A 46 -17.57 22.86 -18.81
C LEU A 46 -18.62 23.80 -18.23
N THR A 47 -19.68 24.05 -19.01
CA THR A 47 -20.92 24.67 -18.50
C THR A 47 -21.65 23.69 -17.57
N ASP A 48 -22.57 24.18 -16.73
CA ASP A 48 -23.30 23.34 -15.79
C ASP A 48 -24.10 22.25 -16.50
N LEU A 49 -24.73 22.58 -17.64
CA LEU A 49 -25.44 21.62 -18.48
C LEU A 49 -24.50 20.52 -19.03
N GLN A 50 -23.29 20.91 -19.44
CA GLN A 50 -22.29 19.93 -19.92
C GLN A 50 -21.77 19.04 -18.77
N LYS A 51 -21.57 19.61 -17.58
CA LYS A 51 -21.22 18.84 -16.37
C LYS A 51 -22.28 17.81 -16.05
N GLU A 52 -23.56 18.22 -15.99
CA GLU A 52 -24.68 17.34 -15.72
C GLU A 52 -24.78 16.20 -16.75
N LYS A 53 -24.72 16.53 -18.03
CA LYS A 53 -24.74 15.55 -19.11
C LYS A 53 -23.58 14.54 -19.01
N LEU A 54 -22.38 15.02 -18.68
CA LEU A 54 -21.21 14.15 -18.48
C LEU A 54 -21.42 13.22 -17.28
N LEU A 55 -21.84 13.76 -16.14
CA LEU A 55 -22.02 12.99 -14.90
C LEU A 55 -23.14 11.94 -15.02
N THR A 56 -24.17 12.21 -15.82
CA THR A 56 -25.24 11.27 -16.12
C THR A 56 -24.77 10.08 -17.01
N GLN A 57 -23.77 10.31 -17.85
CA GLN A 57 -23.21 9.26 -18.70
C GLN A 57 -22.19 8.35 -17.98
N LEU A 58 -21.66 8.79 -16.86
CA LEU A 58 -20.64 8.06 -16.13
C LEU A 58 -21.29 7.21 -15.03
N PRO A 59 -20.98 5.90 -14.95
CA PRO A 59 -21.47 5.06 -13.87
C PRO A 59 -20.83 5.46 -12.54
N ALA A 60 -21.57 5.33 -11.45
CA ALA A 60 -21.11 5.66 -10.10
C ALA A 60 -19.84 4.87 -9.68
N SER A 61 -19.62 3.69 -10.29
CA SER A 61 -18.42 2.87 -10.07
C SER A 61 -17.09 3.52 -10.50
N GLU A 62 -17.15 4.56 -11.35
CA GLU A 62 -15.96 5.28 -11.80
C GLU A 62 -15.53 6.38 -10.82
N VAL A 63 -16.34 6.64 -9.81
CA VAL A 63 -16.01 7.59 -8.74
C VAL A 63 -14.94 6.98 -7.83
N TRP A 64 -13.90 7.75 -7.55
CA TRP A 64 -12.83 7.33 -6.64
C TRP A 64 -13.40 6.98 -5.26
N GLY A 65 -13.09 5.77 -4.78
CA GLY A 65 -13.62 5.23 -3.52
C GLY A 65 -14.88 4.37 -3.67
N VAL A 66 -15.55 4.37 -4.84
CA VAL A 66 -16.72 3.53 -5.09
C VAL A 66 -16.29 2.20 -5.73
N GLY A 67 -16.04 1.20 -4.87
CA GLY A 67 -15.68 -0.15 -5.31
C GLY A 67 -16.89 -1.05 -5.59
N ARG A 68 -16.67 -2.26 -6.11
CA ARG A 68 -17.73 -3.20 -6.53
C ARG A 68 -18.82 -3.46 -5.49
N LYS A 69 -18.47 -3.61 -4.20
CA LYS A 69 -19.45 -3.84 -3.13
C LYS A 69 -20.33 -2.62 -2.92
N LEU A 70 -19.71 -1.43 -2.93
CA LEU A 70 -20.42 -0.18 -2.73
C LEU A 70 -21.33 0.15 -3.91
N THR A 71 -20.87 -0.10 -5.15
CA THR A 71 -21.68 0.06 -6.35
C THR A 71 -22.97 -0.76 -6.27
N LYS A 72 -22.92 -2.03 -5.84
CA LYS A 72 -24.10 -2.87 -5.68
C LYS A 72 -25.07 -2.30 -4.64
N ARG A 73 -24.58 -1.86 -3.49
CA ARG A 73 -25.40 -1.24 -2.45
C ARG A 73 -26.04 0.08 -2.91
N LEU A 74 -25.27 0.92 -3.61
CA LEU A 74 -25.78 2.18 -4.17
C LEU A 74 -26.90 1.95 -5.19
N ALA A 75 -26.82 0.87 -5.99
CA ALA A 75 -27.86 0.50 -6.94
C ALA A 75 -29.19 0.17 -6.25
N GLU A 76 -29.19 -0.38 -5.03
CA GLU A 76 -30.40 -0.62 -4.21
C GLU A 76 -31.12 0.70 -3.87
N TYR A 77 -30.38 1.80 -3.80
CA TYR A 77 -30.88 3.16 -3.59
C TYR A 77 -31.12 3.93 -4.90
N LYS A 78 -31.16 3.21 -6.05
CA LYS A 78 -31.34 3.78 -7.40
C LYS A 78 -30.23 4.77 -7.81
N VAL A 79 -29.04 4.66 -7.21
CA VAL A 79 -27.86 5.44 -7.56
C VAL A 79 -27.00 4.62 -8.51
N HIS A 80 -27.10 4.89 -9.81
CA HIS A 80 -26.42 4.18 -10.88
C HIS A 80 -25.33 5.03 -11.53
N THR A 81 -25.55 6.34 -11.63
CA THR A 81 -24.65 7.29 -12.29
C THR A 81 -23.96 8.19 -11.28
N VAL A 82 -22.92 8.88 -11.73
CA VAL A 82 -22.25 9.91 -10.91
C VAL A 82 -23.21 11.05 -10.59
N GLN A 83 -24.12 11.40 -11.52
CA GLN A 83 -25.14 12.42 -11.30
C GLN A 83 -26.12 12.00 -10.20
N ASP A 84 -26.58 10.73 -10.21
CA ASP A 84 -27.46 10.21 -9.16
C ASP A 84 -26.79 10.32 -7.79
N LEU A 85 -25.49 9.97 -7.68
CA LEU A 85 -24.74 10.10 -6.44
C LEU A 85 -24.61 11.56 -5.99
N LYS A 86 -24.36 12.49 -6.93
CA LYS A 86 -24.26 13.92 -6.66
C LYS A 86 -25.52 14.50 -6.03
N ILE A 87 -26.72 14.10 -6.54
CA ILE A 87 -28.01 14.64 -6.12
C ILE A 87 -28.72 13.81 -5.05
N ALA A 88 -28.18 12.63 -4.69
CA ALA A 88 -28.80 11.75 -3.71
C ALA A 88 -29.01 12.45 -2.34
N HIS A 89 -29.97 11.96 -1.55
CA HIS A 89 -30.27 12.54 -0.25
C HIS A 89 -29.12 12.31 0.74
N THR A 90 -28.40 13.38 1.08
CA THR A 90 -27.17 13.34 1.88
C THR A 90 -27.33 12.66 3.26
N PRO A 91 -28.39 12.92 4.05
CA PRO A 91 -28.60 12.25 5.34
C PRO A 91 -28.70 10.73 5.21
N THR A 92 -29.41 10.22 4.19
CA THR A 92 -29.52 8.79 3.92
C THR A 92 -28.17 8.19 3.55
N LEU A 93 -27.41 8.87 2.65
CA LEU A 93 -26.07 8.40 2.29
C LEU A 93 -25.13 8.33 3.51
N ARG A 94 -25.21 9.32 4.40
CA ARG A 94 -24.39 9.33 5.62
C ARG A 94 -24.77 8.20 6.58
N ALA A 95 -26.06 7.97 6.79
CA ALA A 95 -26.56 6.94 7.70
C ALA A 95 -26.19 5.53 7.24
N ASP A 96 -26.38 5.24 5.94
CA ASP A 96 -26.25 3.88 5.42
C ASP A 96 -24.84 3.55 4.88
N PHE A 97 -24.10 4.55 4.41
CA PHE A 97 -22.78 4.36 3.79
C PHE A 97 -21.63 5.04 4.55
N GLY A 98 -21.94 5.86 5.53
CA GLY A 98 -20.98 6.55 6.38
C GLY A 98 -20.43 7.86 5.80
N VAL A 99 -19.61 8.54 6.61
CA VAL A 99 -19.07 9.88 6.33
C VAL A 99 -18.19 9.96 5.07
N VAL A 100 -17.58 8.85 4.67
CA VAL A 100 -16.68 8.83 3.49
C VAL A 100 -17.50 9.08 2.22
N ILE A 101 -18.66 8.44 2.07
CA ILE A 101 -19.53 8.64 0.90
C ILE A 101 -20.18 10.02 0.93
N GLU A 102 -20.57 10.53 2.08
CA GLU A 102 -21.02 11.91 2.21
C GLU A 102 -19.96 12.91 1.72
N LYS A 103 -18.70 12.75 2.16
CA LYS A 103 -17.59 13.59 1.68
C LYS A 103 -17.39 13.47 0.17
N THR A 104 -17.46 12.25 -0.36
CA THR A 104 -17.37 12.02 -1.81
C THR A 104 -18.51 12.73 -2.56
N GLN A 105 -19.74 12.68 -2.06
CA GLN A 105 -20.87 13.39 -2.63
C GLN A 105 -20.65 14.91 -2.62
N ARG A 106 -20.20 15.46 -1.49
CA ARG A 106 -19.90 16.90 -1.38
C ARG A 106 -18.80 17.33 -2.36
N GLU A 107 -17.80 16.52 -2.55
CA GLU A 107 -16.75 16.77 -3.56
C GLU A 107 -17.31 16.76 -4.99
N LEU A 108 -18.29 15.91 -5.31
CA LEU A 108 -19.00 15.94 -6.58
C LEU A 108 -19.87 17.20 -6.73
N GLN A 109 -20.28 17.81 -5.63
CA GLN A 109 -20.98 19.10 -5.58
C GLN A 109 -20.02 20.31 -5.60
N GLU A 110 -18.74 20.08 -5.90
CA GLU A 110 -17.69 21.11 -5.94
C GLU A 110 -17.28 21.68 -4.56
N ILE A 111 -17.68 21.00 -3.45
CA ILE A 111 -17.30 21.37 -2.09
C ILE A 111 -16.08 20.53 -1.68
N SER A 112 -14.92 21.16 -1.52
CA SER A 112 -13.70 20.45 -1.12
C SER A 112 -13.81 19.93 0.32
N CYS A 113 -13.65 18.61 0.48
CA CYS A 113 -13.68 17.91 1.77
C CYS A 113 -12.38 17.18 2.09
N VAL A 114 -11.43 17.18 1.16
CA VAL A 114 -10.14 16.49 1.28
C VAL A 114 -9.03 17.49 0.96
N ASP A 115 -8.40 18.01 2.00
CA ASP A 115 -7.33 18.99 1.86
C ASP A 115 -6.08 18.41 1.18
N LEU A 116 -5.29 19.28 0.56
CA LEU A 116 -3.95 18.94 0.09
C LEU A 116 -3.06 18.78 1.33
N GLN A 117 -2.52 17.57 1.50
CA GLN A 117 -1.54 17.31 2.54
C GLN A 117 -0.16 17.72 2.03
N GLU A 118 0.44 18.76 2.60
CA GLU A 118 1.80 19.18 2.30
C GLU A 118 2.82 18.23 2.91
N VAL A 119 2.53 17.70 4.10
CA VAL A 119 3.37 16.72 4.80
C VAL A 119 2.58 15.42 4.96
N THR A 120 3.20 14.32 4.55
CA THR A 120 2.59 12.99 4.75
C THR A 120 2.66 12.63 6.24
N PRO A 121 1.53 12.34 6.91
CA PRO A 121 1.55 11.93 8.31
C PRO A 121 2.28 10.60 8.48
N ASP A 122 2.80 10.38 9.67
CA ASP A 122 3.44 9.13 10.06
C ASP A 122 2.48 7.94 9.90
N LYS A 123 3.04 6.82 9.45
CA LYS A 123 2.27 5.61 9.23
C LYS A 123 1.84 5.03 10.57
N GLN A 124 0.54 4.78 10.71
CA GLN A 124 -0.04 4.09 11.87
C GLN A 124 0.11 2.56 11.79
N GLN A 125 0.38 2.05 10.59
CA GLN A 125 0.67 0.63 10.33
C GLN A 125 1.70 0.50 9.23
N ILE A 126 2.64 -0.45 9.38
CA ILE A 126 3.66 -0.75 8.39
C ILE A 126 3.54 -2.21 7.98
N ILE A 127 3.17 -2.44 6.73
CA ILE A 127 3.05 -3.77 6.14
C ILE A 127 4.24 -4.01 5.21
N SER A 128 4.86 -5.17 5.33
CA SER A 128 5.86 -5.67 4.39
C SER A 128 5.47 -7.09 3.96
N SER A 129 5.12 -7.27 2.70
CA SER A 129 4.67 -8.57 2.16
C SER A 129 4.98 -8.68 0.68
N ARG A 130 5.12 -9.91 0.18
CA ARG A 130 5.26 -10.20 -1.25
C ARG A 130 4.52 -11.49 -1.61
N SER A 131 4.00 -11.52 -2.83
CA SER A 131 3.64 -12.78 -3.47
C SER A 131 4.90 -13.42 -4.03
N PHE A 132 5.03 -14.73 -3.85
CA PHE A 132 6.21 -15.47 -4.30
C PHE A 132 6.16 -15.72 -5.82
N GLY A 133 7.28 -15.75 -6.47
CA GLY A 133 7.41 -16.10 -7.88
C GLY A 133 6.92 -17.52 -8.14
N ASN A 134 7.48 -18.47 -7.41
CA ASN A 134 7.02 -19.85 -7.30
C ASN A 134 6.29 -20.05 -5.96
N MET A 135 5.44 -21.07 -5.85
CA MET A 135 4.84 -21.44 -4.58
C MET A 135 5.92 -22.02 -3.66
N VAL A 136 5.90 -21.63 -2.40
CA VAL A 136 6.88 -22.05 -1.39
C VAL A 136 6.25 -23.11 -0.50
N THR A 137 6.97 -24.23 -0.32
CA THR A 137 6.57 -25.35 0.56
C THR A 137 7.54 -25.54 1.73
N ALA A 138 8.78 -25.10 1.60
CA ALA A 138 9.81 -25.30 2.60
C ALA A 138 9.80 -24.19 3.66
N LEU A 139 9.79 -24.57 4.94
CA LEU A 139 9.83 -23.66 6.08
C LEU A 139 11.05 -22.72 6.06
N PRO A 140 12.29 -23.18 5.77
CA PRO A 140 13.45 -22.28 5.73
C PRO A 140 13.30 -21.14 4.72
N VAL A 141 12.68 -21.40 3.56
CA VAL A 141 12.44 -20.38 2.53
C VAL A 141 11.41 -19.35 2.98
N LEU A 142 10.36 -19.77 3.72
CA LEU A 142 9.40 -18.85 4.34
C LEU A 142 10.06 -17.96 5.39
N LYS A 143 10.92 -18.55 6.25
CA LYS A 143 11.67 -17.80 7.27
C LYS A 143 12.60 -16.76 6.65
N ASP A 144 13.31 -17.10 5.59
CA ASP A 144 14.17 -16.17 4.83
C ASP A 144 13.35 -14.99 4.27
N ALA A 145 12.21 -15.27 3.63
CA ALA A 145 11.32 -14.25 3.11
C ALA A 145 10.81 -13.32 4.23
N LEU A 146 10.34 -13.89 5.33
CA LEU A 146 9.84 -13.14 6.48
C LEU A 146 10.93 -12.30 7.14
N SER A 147 12.17 -12.81 7.25
CA SER A 147 13.32 -12.04 7.75
C SER A 147 13.59 -10.80 6.90
N THR A 148 13.52 -10.94 5.59
CA THR A 148 13.63 -9.81 4.66
C THR A 148 12.48 -8.81 4.85
N PHE A 149 11.26 -9.29 5.10
CA PHE A 149 10.12 -8.40 5.34
C PHE A 149 10.23 -7.67 6.68
N VAL A 150 10.77 -8.30 7.72
CA VAL A 150 11.08 -7.68 9.01
C VAL A 150 12.07 -6.54 8.82
N ALA A 151 13.22 -6.81 8.18
CA ALA A 151 14.24 -5.78 7.94
C ALA A 151 13.65 -4.56 7.20
N ASN A 152 12.83 -4.81 6.16
CA ASN A 152 12.18 -3.77 5.39
C ASN A 152 11.14 -2.95 6.18
N ALA A 153 10.39 -3.58 7.07
CA ALA A 153 9.39 -2.92 7.89
C ALA A 153 10.05 -2.11 9.01
N CYS A 154 11.03 -2.69 9.70
CA CYS A 154 11.77 -2.03 10.77
C CYS A 154 12.59 -0.83 10.28
N ALA A 155 13.22 -0.91 9.09
CA ALA A 155 13.89 0.24 8.50
C ALA A 155 12.92 1.42 8.26
N LYS A 156 11.68 1.15 7.83
CA LYS A 156 10.65 2.19 7.67
C LYS A 156 10.19 2.74 9.01
N LEU A 157 10.07 1.88 10.03
CA LEU A 157 9.68 2.25 11.38
C LEU A 157 10.72 3.19 12.00
N ARG A 158 12.01 2.84 11.89
CA ARG A 158 13.12 3.69 12.34
C ARG A 158 13.24 5.00 11.56
N ALA A 159 12.98 4.97 10.24
CA ALA A 159 13.01 6.18 9.41
C ALA A 159 11.98 7.25 9.82
N GLN A 160 10.90 6.87 10.49
CA GLN A 160 9.93 7.80 11.09
C GLN A 160 10.10 7.96 12.62
N ASN A 161 11.24 7.53 13.20
CA ASN A 161 11.54 7.59 14.63
C ASN A 161 10.45 6.96 15.51
N SER A 162 9.91 5.81 15.08
CA SER A 162 8.82 5.13 15.75
C SER A 162 9.19 3.71 16.18
N GLN A 163 8.36 3.14 17.03
CA GLN A 163 8.42 1.77 17.52
C GLN A 163 7.03 1.13 17.43
N ALA A 164 6.95 -0.20 17.37
CA ALA A 164 5.70 -0.94 17.27
C ALA A 164 5.48 -1.80 18.51
N ALA A 165 4.24 -1.87 18.98
CA ALA A 165 3.84 -2.70 20.12
C ALA A 165 3.17 -4.00 19.69
N VAL A 166 2.67 -4.11 18.45
CA VAL A 166 1.99 -5.32 17.95
C VAL A 166 2.60 -5.76 16.63
N ILE A 167 2.85 -7.05 16.53
CA ILE A 167 3.28 -7.71 15.29
C ILE A 167 2.23 -8.71 14.84
N GLN A 168 1.92 -8.70 13.55
CA GLN A 168 1.10 -9.71 12.90
C GLN A 168 1.90 -10.38 11.78
N VAL A 169 1.83 -11.70 11.72
CA VAL A 169 2.40 -12.52 10.65
C VAL A 169 1.28 -13.23 9.91
N PHE A 170 1.36 -13.32 8.60
CA PHE A 170 0.38 -14.02 7.79
C PHE A 170 1.04 -14.81 6.66
N LEU A 171 0.46 -15.97 6.38
CA LEU A 171 0.82 -16.84 5.26
C LEU A 171 -0.43 -17.12 4.45
N HIS A 172 -0.35 -17.07 3.13
CA HIS A 172 -1.50 -17.33 2.26
C HIS A 172 -1.15 -18.29 1.13
N THR A 173 -2.00 -19.27 0.93
CA THR A 173 -2.04 -20.09 -0.28
C THR A 173 -2.63 -19.30 -1.46
N ASN A 174 -2.62 -19.85 -2.66
CA ASN A 174 -3.20 -19.20 -3.82
C ASN A 174 -4.71 -19.46 -3.92
N ARG A 175 -5.52 -18.52 -3.43
CA ARG A 175 -6.99 -18.62 -3.43
C ARG A 175 -7.64 -18.78 -4.82
N PHE A 176 -6.87 -18.53 -5.89
CA PHE A 176 -7.37 -18.69 -7.27
C PHE A 176 -7.17 -20.13 -7.81
N ARG A 177 -6.34 -20.93 -7.12
CA ARG A 177 -6.11 -22.34 -7.43
C ARG A 177 -7.05 -23.20 -6.59
N LYS A 178 -8.26 -23.42 -7.10
CA LYS A 178 -9.30 -24.23 -6.44
C LYS A 178 -8.96 -25.71 -6.39
N ASP A 179 -8.00 -26.13 -7.20
CA ASP A 179 -7.47 -27.49 -7.30
C ASP A 179 -6.46 -27.84 -6.16
N LEU A 180 -6.05 -26.85 -5.38
CA LEU A 180 -5.12 -27.03 -4.29
C LEU A 180 -5.78 -26.76 -2.92
N PRO A 181 -5.34 -27.45 -1.85
CA PRO A 181 -5.84 -27.19 -0.51
C PRO A 181 -5.54 -25.73 -0.10
N GLN A 182 -6.52 -25.11 0.56
CA GLN A 182 -6.45 -23.71 0.96
C GLN A 182 -6.18 -23.55 2.45
N TYR A 183 -5.18 -22.73 2.78
CA TYR A 183 -4.81 -22.39 4.14
C TYR A 183 -4.25 -20.97 4.20
N SER A 184 -4.83 -20.13 5.04
CA SER A 184 -4.44 -18.71 5.08
C SER A 184 -4.41 -18.22 6.53
N PRO A 185 -3.46 -18.72 7.34
CA PRO A 185 -3.34 -18.33 8.74
C PRO A 185 -2.82 -16.90 8.88
N SER A 186 -3.25 -16.26 9.98
CA SER A 186 -2.77 -14.97 10.40
C SER A 186 -2.81 -14.90 11.93
N LEU A 187 -1.69 -14.57 12.56
CA LEU A 187 -1.58 -14.40 13.99
C LEU A 187 -1.03 -13.02 14.31
N ALA A 188 -1.70 -12.34 15.23
CA ALA A 188 -1.24 -11.07 15.79
C ALA A 188 -0.92 -11.28 17.28
N VAL A 189 0.22 -10.76 17.72
CA VAL A 189 0.65 -10.82 19.11
C VAL A 189 1.18 -9.48 19.59
N PRO A 190 0.89 -9.06 20.83
CA PRO A 190 1.56 -7.93 21.43
C PRO A 190 3.02 -8.28 21.71
N LEU A 191 3.90 -7.32 21.57
CA LEU A 191 5.29 -7.42 22.01
C LEU A 191 5.36 -7.04 23.51
N PRO A 192 6.23 -7.67 24.30
CA PRO A 192 6.38 -7.30 25.72
C PRO A 192 6.68 -5.81 25.89
N CYS A 193 7.59 -5.27 25.08
CA CYS A 193 7.89 -3.85 25.02
C CYS A 193 7.82 -3.35 23.57
N PRO A 194 7.32 -2.13 23.32
CA PRO A 194 7.40 -1.51 22.00
C PRO A 194 8.84 -1.43 21.53
N THR A 195 9.10 -1.84 20.28
CA THR A 195 10.46 -1.90 19.75
C THR A 195 10.52 -1.61 18.25
N ASN A 196 11.69 -1.18 17.78
CA ASN A 196 12.03 -1.09 16.36
C ASN A 196 13.27 -1.92 15.99
N ASP A 197 13.73 -2.75 16.92
CA ASP A 197 14.85 -3.66 16.72
C ASP A 197 14.43 -4.84 15.83
N SER A 198 15.12 -4.94 14.68
CA SER A 198 14.84 -6.00 13.71
C SER A 198 15.12 -7.40 14.25
N LEU A 199 16.09 -7.56 15.17
CA LEU A 199 16.45 -8.86 15.73
C LEU A 199 15.39 -9.35 16.72
N VAL A 200 14.89 -8.46 17.55
CA VAL A 200 13.82 -8.76 18.51
C VAL A 200 12.55 -9.15 17.74
N ILE A 201 12.13 -8.32 16.79
CA ILE A 201 10.93 -8.57 15.98
C ILE A 201 11.08 -9.87 15.19
N TYR A 202 12.27 -10.17 14.64
CA TYR A 202 12.48 -11.40 13.90
C TYR A 202 12.29 -12.66 14.74
N ARG A 203 12.77 -12.68 16.00
CA ARG A 203 12.56 -13.84 16.91
C ARG A 203 11.09 -14.17 17.08
N TRP A 204 10.24 -13.17 17.24
CA TRP A 204 8.79 -13.34 17.31
C TRP A 204 8.20 -13.83 15.99
N VAL A 205 8.64 -13.26 14.87
CA VAL A 205 8.17 -13.67 13.53
C VAL A 205 8.54 -15.11 13.24
N ASP A 206 9.75 -15.54 13.61
CA ASP A 206 10.25 -16.89 13.43
C ASP A 206 9.38 -17.90 14.19
N ALA A 207 9.13 -17.66 15.48
CA ALA A 207 8.27 -18.50 16.31
C ALA A 207 6.81 -18.55 15.80
N LEU A 208 6.26 -17.40 15.35
CA LEU A 208 4.91 -17.36 14.78
C LEU A 208 4.85 -18.09 13.42
N CYS A 209 5.90 -18.02 12.62
CA CYS A 209 5.99 -18.74 11.36
C CYS A 209 5.97 -20.26 11.61
N GLU A 210 6.78 -20.76 12.54
CA GLU A 210 6.79 -22.17 12.91
C GLU A 210 5.42 -22.66 13.39
N ARG A 211 4.76 -21.89 14.23
CA ARG A 211 3.42 -22.23 14.75
C ARG A 211 2.35 -22.29 13.66
N MET A 212 2.48 -21.45 12.60
CA MET A 212 1.51 -21.39 11.52
C MET A 212 1.84 -22.31 10.34
N TYR A 213 3.10 -22.73 10.22
CA TYR A 213 3.53 -23.53 9.09
C TYR A 213 2.90 -24.93 9.11
N LYS A 214 2.49 -25.38 7.93
CA LYS A 214 2.04 -26.74 7.65
C LYS A 214 2.68 -27.24 6.34
N PRO A 215 3.39 -28.37 6.35
CA PRO A 215 4.18 -28.83 5.19
C PRO A 215 3.35 -29.22 3.97
N GLU A 216 2.08 -29.58 4.15
CA GLU A 216 1.16 -30.02 3.08
C GLU A 216 0.62 -28.87 2.21
N TYR A 217 0.89 -27.60 2.57
CA TYR A 217 0.38 -26.45 1.86
C TYR A 217 1.44 -25.75 1.01
N GLN A 218 0.99 -25.20 -0.13
CA GLN A 218 1.81 -24.42 -1.04
C GLN A 218 1.51 -22.93 -0.85
N TYR A 219 2.42 -22.21 -0.20
CA TYR A 219 2.27 -20.81 0.11
C TYR A 219 2.59 -19.92 -1.10
N LYS A 220 1.67 -19.01 -1.43
CA LYS A 220 1.83 -18.04 -2.52
C LYS A 220 2.24 -16.66 -2.05
N LYS A 221 1.93 -16.32 -0.79
CA LYS A 221 2.22 -15.01 -0.21
C LYS A 221 2.52 -15.14 1.27
N ALA A 222 3.49 -14.38 1.73
CA ALA A 222 3.74 -14.14 3.15
C ALA A 222 3.94 -12.67 3.44
N GLY A 223 3.80 -12.29 4.69
CA GLY A 223 4.08 -10.93 5.12
C GLY A 223 3.94 -10.73 6.61
N ILE A 224 4.40 -9.56 7.03
CA ILE A 224 4.25 -9.04 8.39
C ILE A 224 3.56 -7.69 8.36
N MET A 225 2.90 -7.36 9.46
CA MET A 225 2.37 -6.03 9.74
C MET A 225 2.81 -5.62 11.14
N LEU A 226 3.35 -4.42 11.25
CA LEU A 226 3.63 -3.74 12.51
C LEU A 226 2.52 -2.72 12.76
N SER A 227 1.94 -2.73 13.94
CA SER A 227 0.84 -1.84 14.34
C SER A 227 1.04 -1.36 15.78
N GLU A 228 0.12 -0.51 16.26
CA GLU A 228 0.25 0.22 17.51
C GLU A 228 1.59 0.96 17.54
N ILE A 229 1.79 1.77 16.50
CA ILE A 229 3.01 2.52 16.28
C ILE A 229 2.99 3.78 17.15
N SER A 230 4.05 3.96 17.94
CA SER A 230 4.27 5.13 18.78
C SER A 230 5.65 5.75 18.53
N PRO A 231 5.86 7.05 18.80
CA PRO A 231 7.19 7.65 18.76
C PRO A 231 8.16 6.97 19.74
N VAL A 232 9.44 6.87 19.37
CA VAL A 232 10.48 6.28 20.26
C VAL A 232 10.63 7.08 21.56
N SER A 233 10.32 8.38 21.55
CA SER A 233 10.33 9.23 22.74
C SER A 233 9.26 8.88 23.77
N TYR A 234 8.22 8.15 23.35
CA TYR A 234 7.15 7.70 24.23
C TYR A 234 7.48 6.29 24.72
N HIS A 235 8.10 6.19 25.89
CA HIS A 235 8.43 4.92 26.52
C HIS A 235 7.61 4.78 27.82
N GLN A 236 6.68 3.82 27.83
CA GLN A 236 6.04 3.37 29.05
C GLN A 236 6.79 2.12 29.49
N GLY A 237 7.67 2.28 30.48
CA GLY A 237 8.37 1.15 31.10
C GLY A 237 7.43 0.31 31.96
N ASP A 238 7.66 -0.98 32.01
CA ASP A 238 7.08 -1.85 33.02
C ASP A 238 7.95 -1.79 34.28
N LEU A 239 7.32 -1.71 35.46
CA LEU A 239 8.01 -1.65 36.75
C LEU A 239 8.72 -2.98 37.10
N LEU A 240 8.38 -4.07 36.44
CA LEU A 240 8.87 -5.42 36.71
C LEU A 240 9.80 -5.98 35.63
N GLU A 241 9.97 -5.31 34.51
CA GLU A 241 10.86 -5.75 33.44
C GLU A 241 12.18 -4.97 33.45
N GLU A 242 13.30 -5.70 33.40
CA GLU A 242 14.60 -5.09 33.16
C GLU A 242 14.61 -4.47 31.76
N PRO A 243 15.07 -3.20 31.60
CA PRO A 243 15.14 -2.58 30.30
C PRO A 243 16.04 -3.40 29.38
N LEU A 244 15.47 -3.87 28.25
CA LEU A 244 16.26 -4.52 27.20
C LEU A 244 17.42 -3.58 26.80
N PRO A 245 18.66 -4.09 26.72
CA PRO A 245 19.79 -3.26 26.34
C PRO A 245 19.51 -2.58 25.00
N ALA A 246 19.62 -1.25 24.98
CA ALA A 246 19.36 -0.44 23.81
C ALA A 246 20.33 -0.80 22.67
N GLN A 247 19.93 -1.67 21.75
CA GLN A 247 20.70 -2.00 20.54
C GLN A 247 20.53 -0.94 19.44
N GLY A 248 20.09 0.27 19.81
CA GLY A 248 19.84 1.37 18.89
C GLY A 248 21.04 1.71 18.00
N THR A 249 22.25 1.62 18.53
CA THR A 249 23.49 1.90 17.78
C THR A 249 23.73 0.89 16.65
N LEU A 250 23.49 -0.41 16.88
CA LEU A 250 23.66 -1.45 15.88
C LEU A 250 22.69 -1.26 14.71
N MET A 251 21.41 -1.02 15.01
CA MET A 251 20.40 -0.81 13.97
C MET A 251 20.62 0.47 13.18
N GLN A 252 21.06 1.56 13.84
CA GLN A 252 21.43 2.81 13.19
C GLN A 252 22.63 2.62 12.26
N THR A 253 23.67 1.90 12.69
CA THR A 253 24.84 1.60 11.87
C THR A 253 24.47 0.76 10.66
N LEU A 254 23.63 -0.26 10.83
CA LEU A 254 23.12 -1.10 9.74
C LEU A 254 22.34 -0.27 8.71
N ASP A 255 21.46 0.63 9.19
CA ASP A 255 20.69 1.51 8.31
C ASP A 255 21.59 2.51 7.57
N ALA A 256 22.60 3.07 8.24
CA ALA A 256 23.58 3.98 7.64
C ALA A 256 24.40 3.31 6.54
N LEU A 257 24.86 2.07 6.78
CA LEU A 257 25.60 1.28 5.79
C LEU A 257 24.71 0.96 4.57
N ASN A 258 23.47 0.52 4.80
CA ASN A 258 22.53 0.22 3.71
C ASN A 258 22.09 1.49 2.95
N LYS A 259 22.07 2.66 3.60
CA LYS A 259 21.83 3.94 2.91
C LYS A 259 23.02 4.35 2.04
N ARG A 260 24.26 4.11 2.50
CA ARG A 260 25.49 4.51 1.79
C ARG A 260 25.82 3.57 0.62
N TYR A 261 25.72 2.26 0.84
CA TYR A 261 26.20 1.24 -0.12
C TYR A 261 25.06 0.56 -0.89
N GLY A 262 23.84 0.99 -0.69
CA GLY A 262 22.67 0.40 -1.34
C GLY A 262 21.92 -0.59 -0.44
N ARG A 263 20.63 -0.71 -0.70
CA ARG A 263 19.72 -1.52 0.09
C ARG A 263 20.11 -3.00 0.09
N GLY A 264 20.34 -3.57 1.28
CA GLY A 264 20.71 -4.96 1.45
C GLY A 264 22.19 -5.26 1.24
N ALA A 265 23.06 -4.22 1.22
CA ALA A 265 24.50 -4.39 1.24
C ALA A 265 24.96 -5.10 2.53
N VAL A 266 24.36 -4.75 3.65
CA VAL A 266 24.54 -5.44 4.93
C VAL A 266 23.21 -6.07 5.33
N LYS A 267 23.25 -7.38 5.62
CA LYS A 267 22.07 -8.17 5.99
C LYS A 267 22.32 -8.90 7.31
N VAL A 268 21.26 -9.20 8.03
CA VAL A 268 21.29 -10.13 9.15
C VAL A 268 21.40 -11.56 8.59
N SER A 269 22.13 -12.46 9.25
CA SER A 269 22.37 -13.83 8.79
C SER A 269 21.10 -14.65 8.51
N THR A 270 19.99 -14.29 9.17
CA THR A 270 18.66 -14.88 8.94
C THR A 270 18.06 -14.51 7.58
N GLN A 271 18.59 -13.51 6.90
CA GLN A 271 18.24 -13.17 5.53
C GLN A 271 19.16 -13.95 4.58
N GLY A 272 18.68 -15.00 3.94
CA GLY A 272 19.45 -15.85 3.06
C GLY A 272 20.19 -15.09 1.96
N ALA A 273 21.27 -15.68 1.46
CA ALA A 273 22.03 -15.12 0.35
C ALA A 273 21.27 -15.22 -0.99
N TYR A 274 20.44 -16.26 -1.13
CA TYR A 274 19.66 -16.54 -2.34
C TYR A 274 18.18 -16.50 -2.02
N SER A 275 17.47 -15.63 -2.72
CA SER A 275 16.04 -15.40 -2.47
C SER A 275 15.19 -16.13 -3.51
N GLU A 276 15.08 -17.44 -3.41
CA GLU A 276 14.29 -18.31 -4.32
C GLU A 276 12.79 -17.94 -4.34
N TRP A 277 12.30 -17.30 -3.28
CA TRP A 277 10.93 -16.84 -3.14
C TRP A 277 10.66 -15.56 -3.94
N GLN A 278 11.68 -14.87 -4.43
CA GLN A 278 11.50 -13.58 -5.13
C GLN A 278 10.67 -13.73 -6.39
N MET A 279 9.97 -12.68 -6.76
CA MET A 279 9.25 -12.63 -8.03
C MET A 279 10.25 -12.67 -9.18
N ARG A 280 9.94 -13.46 -10.20
CA ARG A 280 10.70 -13.47 -11.44
C ARG A 280 10.68 -12.07 -12.07
N GLN A 281 11.84 -11.56 -12.44
CA GLN A 281 12.02 -10.25 -13.07
C GLN A 281 12.84 -10.35 -14.36
N GLU A 282 12.60 -11.40 -15.14
CA GLU A 282 13.38 -11.73 -16.34
C GLU A 282 13.14 -10.79 -17.52
N ARG A 283 12.00 -10.06 -17.48
CA ARG A 283 11.57 -9.15 -18.56
C ARG A 283 11.36 -7.71 -18.05
N ARG A 284 12.36 -7.15 -17.40
CA ARG A 284 12.34 -5.74 -17.04
C ARG A 284 13.16 -4.91 -18.03
N SER A 285 12.75 -3.68 -18.26
CA SER A 285 13.58 -2.72 -19.00
C SER A 285 14.87 -2.44 -18.22
N PRO A 286 15.96 -2.10 -18.91
CA PRO A 286 17.17 -1.60 -18.29
C PRO A 286 16.92 -0.36 -17.42
N HIS A 287 17.86 -0.08 -16.51
CA HIS A 287 17.75 1.04 -15.57
C HIS A 287 18.27 2.35 -16.18
N TYR A 288 17.76 2.75 -17.34
CA TYR A 288 18.21 3.91 -18.11
C TYR A 288 18.34 5.23 -17.32
N THR A 289 17.60 5.37 -16.23
CA THR A 289 17.57 6.60 -15.44
C THR A 289 18.33 6.50 -14.11
N THR A 290 18.84 5.32 -13.75
CA THR A 290 19.46 5.07 -12.43
C THR A 290 20.78 4.29 -12.51
N ASP A 291 21.15 3.78 -13.69
CA ASP A 291 22.41 3.08 -13.92
C ASP A 291 23.06 3.56 -15.21
N TRP A 292 24.25 4.16 -15.09
CA TRP A 292 25.01 4.69 -16.24
C TRP A 292 25.48 3.59 -17.21
N ALA A 293 25.70 2.38 -16.71
CA ALA A 293 26.13 1.25 -17.54
C ALA A 293 25.01 0.71 -18.45
N GLU A 294 23.75 1.00 -18.11
CA GLU A 294 22.58 0.55 -18.86
C GLU A 294 22.00 1.65 -19.77
N VAL A 295 22.62 2.83 -19.85
CA VAL A 295 22.19 3.90 -20.77
C VAL A 295 22.45 3.46 -22.22
N PRO A 296 21.45 3.63 -23.14
CA PRO A 296 21.67 3.30 -24.56
C PRO A 296 22.82 4.11 -25.14
N VAL A 297 23.79 3.43 -25.72
CA VAL A 297 24.87 4.07 -26.51
C VAL A 297 24.34 4.26 -27.92
N VAL A 298 24.30 5.53 -28.38
CA VAL A 298 23.87 5.92 -29.74
C VAL A 298 25.06 5.84 -30.66
#